data_a76ba6108db266c8673f1e2a19e8a705
#
_entry.id   a76ba6108db266c8673f1e2a19e8a705
#
_cell.length_a   1.000
_cell.length_b   1.000
_cell.length_c   1.000
_cell.angle_alpha   90.00
_cell.angle_beta   90.00
_cell.angle_gamma   90.00
#
_symmetry.space_group_name_H-M   'P 1'
#
loop_
_entity.id
_entity.type
_entity.pdbx_description
1 polymer ?
#
loop_
_entity_poly.entity_id
_entity_poly.type
_entity_poly.pdbx_seq_one_letter_code
_entity_poly.pdbx_strand_id
1 'polypeptide(L)'
;MLTLCLVCLFGQTWADDYEQRRKYDSYFLDAMIERQKGNHDAAFSLLTRCLEINPDVSEAYYFLAYYYVEMKQNDRAFSYFRKAAELEPGNATYMETLARSYIGMEQYNDAINVVERLYDMDKSRQELLEMLYKLHIQQHDFEKAISVLDRMEAIDGKSERLSLSKSGLYLQQNKNEEALKEIKSLSEQYPNDLNYRTLYASTLMMGSADNMDERREQARQILEEVLKEEPNNYRAQNTMRSYYIGEQDTLRADSLTRSILLNPATSTEDKVSLLRQEIGYSEAHGGDSTNVLSLFHEMLSQPNPDPNMAELCAAYMDLKKMPRDSVAAMLELVLRLAPDNASARLQLVQYAWEDENNNQVISLCKDARQYNPDEMAFYYYQGMAFYRQDNKDGALEAFQNGISVITEESNPAIVSDFYAVMGDLLHQKGRQREAFAAYDSCLQWKPDNIGCLNNYAYYLSELGQELDKAEQMSHQTIKAEPRNGTYLDTYAWILFMQKRYSEARIYIDQAVLNDSAQSSVILEHAGDIYALNNDMQKALDYWQKALEKDANNKLLNRKIKRKKYIK
;
A
#
# COMPACT_ATOMS: atom_id res chain seq x y z
N MET A 1 -47.45 -18.58 -67.38
CA MET A 1 -45.96 -18.74 -67.40
C MET A 1 -45.25 -17.78 -66.47
N LEU A 2 -45.70 -16.56 -66.24
CA LEU A 2 -45.05 -15.60 -65.32
C LEU A 2 -45.15 -15.98 -63.83
N THR A 3 -46.19 -16.63 -63.37
CA THR A 3 -46.40 -17.05 -61.98
C THR A 3 -45.49 -18.21 -61.55
N LEU A 4 -45.09 -19.12 -62.46
CA LEU A 4 -44.16 -20.20 -62.14
C LEU A 4 -42.70 -19.69 -62.01
N CYS A 5 -42.30 -18.68 -62.77
CA CYS A 5 -40.96 -18.09 -62.67
C CYS A 5 -40.76 -17.31 -61.35
N LEU A 6 -41.80 -16.65 -60.84
CA LEU A 6 -41.75 -15.97 -59.55
C LEU A 6 -41.58 -16.97 -58.37
N VAL A 7 -42.28 -18.08 -58.36
CA VAL A 7 -42.18 -19.12 -57.33
C VAL A 7 -40.82 -19.82 -57.33
N CYS A 8 -40.22 -20.03 -58.54
CA CYS A 8 -38.85 -20.58 -58.64
C CYS A 8 -37.77 -19.58 -58.16
N LEU A 9 -37.93 -18.28 -58.44
CA LEU A 9 -37.02 -17.24 -57.97
C LEU A 9 -37.08 -17.07 -56.47
N PHE A 10 -38.28 -17.05 -55.88
CA PHE A 10 -38.46 -17.03 -54.42
C PHE A 10 -37.93 -18.32 -53.76
N GLY A 11 -38.15 -19.47 -54.34
CA GLY A 11 -37.66 -20.76 -53.83
C GLY A 11 -36.12 -20.88 -53.82
N GLN A 12 -35.44 -20.33 -54.86
CA GLN A 12 -33.98 -20.30 -54.92
C GLN A 12 -33.40 -19.33 -53.88
N THR A 13 -33.96 -18.13 -53.71
CA THR A 13 -33.49 -17.15 -52.69
C THR A 13 -33.64 -17.70 -51.28
N TRP A 14 -34.70 -18.42 -50.97
CA TRP A 14 -34.93 -19.07 -49.66
C TRP A 14 -33.95 -20.23 -49.41
N ALA A 15 -33.58 -20.98 -50.41
CA ALA A 15 -32.63 -22.08 -50.27
C ALA A 15 -31.20 -21.58 -50.12
N ASP A 16 -30.82 -20.51 -50.84
CA ASP A 16 -29.51 -19.86 -50.74
C ASP A 16 -29.34 -19.17 -49.36
N ASP A 17 -30.37 -18.51 -48.89
CA ASP A 17 -30.35 -17.84 -47.56
C ASP A 17 -30.25 -18.87 -46.41
N TYR A 18 -30.98 -19.99 -46.51
CA TYR A 18 -30.86 -21.09 -45.54
C TYR A 18 -29.47 -21.75 -45.53
N GLU A 19 -28.88 -21.96 -46.71
CA GLU A 19 -27.53 -22.55 -46.81
C GLU A 19 -26.45 -21.60 -46.27
N GLN A 20 -26.55 -20.30 -46.55
CA GLN A 20 -25.66 -19.26 -45.98
C GLN A 20 -25.77 -19.22 -44.46
N ARG A 21 -26.97 -19.22 -43.92
CA ARG A 21 -27.20 -19.21 -42.45
C ARG A 21 -26.61 -20.47 -41.79
N ARG A 22 -26.81 -21.64 -42.37
CA ARG A 22 -26.24 -22.89 -41.87
C ARG A 22 -24.72 -22.91 -41.89
N LYS A 23 -24.09 -22.31 -42.92
CA LYS A 23 -22.62 -22.16 -43.02
C LYS A 23 -22.11 -21.21 -41.94
N TYR A 24 -22.80 -20.08 -41.75
CA TYR A 24 -22.49 -19.15 -40.69
C TYR A 24 -22.54 -19.83 -39.30
N ASP A 25 -23.63 -20.48 -38.96
CA ASP A 25 -23.84 -21.14 -37.67
C ASP A 25 -22.72 -22.19 -37.40
N SER A 26 -22.32 -22.95 -38.46
CA SER A 26 -21.22 -23.91 -38.34
C SER A 26 -19.87 -23.24 -38.04
N TYR A 27 -19.48 -22.19 -38.78
CA TYR A 27 -18.22 -21.48 -38.54
C TYR A 27 -18.22 -20.74 -37.19
N PHE A 28 -19.35 -20.20 -36.80
CA PHE A 28 -19.47 -19.51 -35.51
C PHE A 28 -19.34 -20.50 -34.35
N LEU A 29 -19.97 -21.65 -34.41
CA LEU A 29 -19.83 -22.70 -33.40
C LEU A 29 -18.38 -23.21 -33.31
N ASP A 30 -17.75 -23.47 -34.46
CA ASP A 30 -16.35 -23.86 -34.49
C ASP A 30 -15.43 -22.78 -33.90
N ALA A 31 -15.71 -21.49 -34.17
CA ALA A 31 -15.00 -20.37 -33.59
C ALA A 31 -15.10 -20.34 -32.05
N MET A 32 -16.30 -20.60 -31.52
CA MET A 32 -16.52 -20.65 -30.06
C MET A 32 -15.78 -21.84 -29.41
N ILE A 33 -15.76 -22.98 -30.09
CA ILE A 33 -15.01 -24.17 -29.66
C ILE A 33 -13.51 -23.90 -29.65
N GLU A 34 -12.95 -23.29 -30.69
CA GLU A 34 -11.52 -22.98 -30.77
C GLU A 34 -11.14 -21.91 -29.75
N ARG A 35 -12.00 -20.93 -29.51
CA ARG A 35 -11.82 -19.94 -28.42
C ARG A 35 -11.77 -20.59 -27.04
N GLN A 36 -12.64 -21.56 -26.76
CA GLN A 36 -12.67 -22.29 -25.48
C GLN A 36 -11.40 -23.15 -25.30
N LYS A 37 -10.80 -23.67 -26.40
CA LYS A 37 -9.53 -24.39 -26.37
C LYS A 37 -8.30 -23.49 -26.25
N GLY A 38 -8.47 -22.16 -26.30
CA GLY A 38 -7.36 -21.21 -26.31
C GLY A 38 -6.69 -21.02 -27.67
N ASN A 39 -7.26 -21.54 -28.77
CA ASN A 39 -6.75 -21.41 -30.13
C ASN A 39 -7.21 -20.07 -30.75
N HIS A 40 -6.69 -18.95 -30.23
CA HIS A 40 -7.16 -17.60 -30.56
C HIS A 40 -7.06 -17.24 -32.04
N ASP A 41 -5.97 -17.62 -32.72
CA ASP A 41 -5.78 -17.37 -34.17
C ASP A 41 -6.82 -18.08 -35.03
N ALA A 42 -7.14 -19.33 -34.70
CA ALA A 42 -8.15 -20.12 -35.40
C ALA A 42 -9.56 -19.51 -35.17
N ALA A 43 -9.89 -19.15 -33.92
CA ALA A 43 -11.17 -18.51 -33.58
C ALA A 43 -11.33 -17.17 -34.30
N PHE A 44 -10.29 -16.32 -34.33
CA PHE A 44 -10.29 -15.05 -35.05
C PHE A 44 -10.55 -15.25 -36.55
N SER A 45 -9.87 -16.21 -37.18
CA SER A 45 -10.02 -16.51 -38.62
C SER A 45 -11.44 -17.00 -38.93
N LEU A 46 -12.00 -17.88 -38.09
CA LEU A 46 -13.36 -18.38 -38.25
C LEU A 46 -14.42 -17.28 -38.07
N LEU A 47 -14.25 -16.39 -37.07
CA LEU A 47 -15.13 -15.24 -36.90
C LEU A 47 -15.06 -14.26 -38.07
N THR A 48 -13.88 -14.02 -38.62
CA THR A 48 -13.72 -13.21 -39.84
C THR A 48 -14.48 -13.84 -41.02
N ARG A 49 -14.39 -15.16 -41.13
CA ARG A 49 -15.13 -15.89 -42.16
C ARG A 49 -16.67 -15.80 -41.97
N CYS A 50 -17.12 -15.77 -40.74
CA CYS A 50 -18.53 -15.52 -40.44
C CYS A 50 -19.02 -14.20 -41.04
N LEU A 51 -18.24 -13.10 -40.92
CA LEU A 51 -18.61 -11.79 -41.46
C LEU A 51 -18.55 -11.76 -43.02
N GLU A 52 -17.70 -12.57 -43.65
CA GLU A 52 -17.67 -12.71 -45.10
C GLU A 52 -18.94 -13.40 -45.62
N ILE A 53 -19.52 -14.32 -44.83
CA ILE A 53 -20.73 -15.04 -45.20
C ILE A 53 -21.98 -14.22 -44.92
N ASN A 54 -22.04 -13.59 -43.72
CA ASN A 54 -23.13 -12.72 -43.34
C ASN A 54 -22.62 -11.51 -42.56
N PRO A 55 -22.57 -10.31 -43.19
CA PRO A 55 -22.11 -9.08 -42.54
C PRO A 55 -23.13 -8.43 -41.61
N ASP A 56 -24.36 -8.95 -41.52
CA ASP A 56 -25.45 -8.36 -40.75
C ASP A 56 -25.72 -9.11 -39.42
N VAL A 57 -24.74 -9.88 -38.93
CA VAL A 57 -24.85 -10.59 -37.64
C VAL A 57 -23.95 -9.97 -36.60
N SER A 58 -24.55 -9.68 -35.46
CA SER A 58 -23.94 -8.92 -34.37
C SER A 58 -22.87 -9.69 -33.61
N GLU A 59 -23.04 -11.01 -33.43
CA GLU A 59 -22.21 -11.83 -32.56
C GLU A 59 -20.74 -11.89 -33.02
N ALA A 60 -20.54 -12.05 -34.33
CA ALA A 60 -19.18 -12.11 -34.89
C ALA A 60 -18.43 -10.78 -34.70
N TYR A 61 -19.11 -9.64 -34.90
CA TYR A 61 -18.55 -8.32 -34.57
C TYR A 61 -18.17 -8.21 -33.09
N TYR A 62 -19.06 -8.62 -32.19
CA TYR A 62 -18.83 -8.53 -30.77
C TYR A 62 -17.58 -9.30 -30.32
N PHE A 63 -17.46 -10.56 -30.76
CA PHE A 63 -16.29 -11.38 -30.38
C PHE A 63 -14.99 -10.94 -31.05
N LEU A 64 -15.05 -10.48 -32.31
CA LEU A 64 -13.86 -9.92 -32.99
C LEU A 64 -13.37 -8.65 -32.33
N ALA A 65 -14.28 -7.82 -31.80
CA ALA A 65 -13.92 -6.61 -31.07
C ALA A 65 -12.99 -6.92 -29.86
N TYR A 66 -13.24 -7.99 -29.12
CA TYR A 66 -12.36 -8.40 -28.03
C TYR A 66 -10.95 -8.77 -28.51
N TYR A 67 -10.83 -9.47 -29.64
CA TYR A 67 -9.51 -9.75 -30.21
C TYR A 67 -8.77 -8.48 -30.64
N TYR A 68 -9.49 -7.48 -31.16
CA TYR A 68 -8.89 -6.17 -31.46
C TYR A 68 -8.45 -5.42 -30.20
N VAL A 69 -9.16 -5.58 -29.07
CA VAL A 69 -8.70 -5.04 -27.77
C VAL A 69 -7.38 -5.71 -27.36
N GLU A 70 -7.30 -7.04 -27.43
CA GLU A 70 -6.07 -7.80 -27.10
C GLU A 70 -4.89 -7.39 -28.00
N MET A 71 -5.16 -7.11 -29.29
CA MET A 71 -4.18 -6.59 -30.25
C MET A 71 -3.86 -5.11 -30.06
N LYS A 72 -4.45 -4.42 -29.04
CA LYS A 72 -4.31 -2.99 -28.79
C LYS A 72 -4.77 -2.09 -29.96
N GLN A 73 -5.68 -2.59 -30.80
CA GLN A 73 -6.29 -1.86 -31.92
C GLN A 73 -7.64 -1.26 -31.49
N ASN A 74 -7.60 -0.32 -30.55
CA ASN A 74 -8.78 0.21 -29.86
C ASN A 74 -9.83 0.83 -30.80
N ASP A 75 -9.41 1.54 -31.84
CA ASP A 75 -10.31 2.15 -32.82
C ASP A 75 -11.11 1.11 -33.60
N ARG A 76 -10.47 0.00 -33.97
CA ARG A 76 -11.14 -1.13 -34.62
C ARG A 76 -12.08 -1.83 -33.65
N ALA A 77 -11.61 -2.13 -32.45
CA ALA A 77 -12.44 -2.73 -31.41
C ALA A 77 -13.72 -1.93 -31.18
N PHE A 78 -13.58 -0.61 -31.03
CA PHE A 78 -14.71 0.31 -30.87
C PHE A 78 -15.67 0.24 -32.06
N SER A 79 -15.16 0.31 -33.30
CA SER A 79 -16.01 0.24 -34.49
C SER A 79 -16.82 -1.06 -34.57
N TYR A 80 -16.22 -2.16 -34.12
CA TYR A 80 -16.85 -3.48 -34.09
C TYR A 80 -17.87 -3.62 -32.95
N PHE A 81 -17.59 -3.12 -31.74
CA PHE A 81 -18.58 -3.06 -30.65
C PHE A 81 -19.78 -2.19 -31.05
N ARG A 82 -19.53 -1.04 -31.68
CA ARG A 82 -20.59 -0.18 -32.17
C ARG A 82 -21.45 -0.89 -33.19
N LYS A 83 -20.83 -1.59 -34.17
CA LYS A 83 -21.58 -2.32 -35.20
C LYS A 83 -22.43 -3.43 -34.61
N ALA A 84 -21.92 -4.18 -33.61
CA ALA A 84 -22.70 -5.20 -32.89
C ALA A 84 -23.94 -4.62 -32.21
N ALA A 85 -23.78 -3.49 -31.51
CA ALA A 85 -24.89 -2.81 -30.83
C ALA A 85 -25.89 -2.14 -31.79
N GLU A 86 -25.42 -1.67 -32.98
CA GLU A 86 -26.30 -1.14 -34.04
C GLU A 86 -27.17 -2.25 -34.68
N LEU A 87 -26.60 -3.45 -34.87
CA LEU A 87 -27.31 -4.59 -35.43
C LEU A 87 -28.35 -5.17 -34.45
N GLU A 88 -28.03 -5.19 -33.16
CA GLU A 88 -28.93 -5.67 -32.10
C GLU A 88 -29.09 -4.64 -30.98
N PRO A 89 -29.82 -3.55 -31.19
CA PRO A 89 -29.99 -2.49 -30.20
C PRO A 89 -30.80 -2.89 -28.96
N GLY A 90 -31.41 -4.07 -28.97
CA GLY A 90 -32.09 -4.67 -27.81
C GLY A 90 -31.18 -5.55 -26.95
N ASN A 91 -29.95 -5.79 -27.37
CA ASN A 91 -29.00 -6.60 -26.62
C ASN A 91 -28.27 -5.76 -25.57
N ALA A 92 -28.66 -5.93 -24.29
CA ALA A 92 -28.11 -5.17 -23.17
C ALA A 92 -26.59 -5.32 -23.07
N THR A 93 -26.03 -6.51 -23.29
CA THR A 93 -24.59 -6.76 -23.22
C THR A 93 -23.80 -5.96 -24.25
N TYR A 94 -24.30 -5.89 -25.49
CA TYR A 94 -23.66 -5.10 -26.54
C TYR A 94 -23.73 -3.61 -26.25
N MET A 95 -24.88 -3.15 -25.79
CA MET A 95 -25.09 -1.76 -25.41
C MET A 95 -24.21 -1.35 -24.22
N GLU A 96 -24.09 -2.19 -23.19
CA GLU A 96 -23.19 -1.92 -22.06
C GLU A 96 -21.72 -1.85 -22.50
N THR A 97 -21.30 -2.77 -23.35
CA THR A 97 -19.94 -2.77 -23.87
C THR A 97 -19.67 -1.53 -24.71
N LEU A 98 -20.65 -1.09 -25.50
CA LEU A 98 -20.58 0.16 -26.27
C LEU A 98 -20.50 1.38 -25.33
N ALA A 99 -21.31 1.44 -24.29
CA ALA A 99 -21.28 2.52 -23.32
C ALA A 99 -19.90 2.63 -22.64
N ARG A 100 -19.33 1.50 -22.19
CA ARG A 100 -17.99 1.45 -21.62
C ARG A 100 -16.91 1.88 -22.62
N SER A 101 -17.06 1.51 -23.89
CA SER A 101 -16.13 1.91 -24.96
C SER A 101 -16.18 3.42 -25.19
N TYR A 102 -17.36 4.04 -25.21
CA TYR A 102 -17.52 5.49 -25.28
C TYR A 102 -16.88 6.20 -24.08
N ILE A 103 -17.05 5.66 -22.85
CA ILE A 103 -16.42 6.18 -21.64
C ILE A 103 -14.90 6.12 -21.76
N GLY A 104 -14.35 4.99 -22.21
CA GLY A 104 -12.90 4.83 -22.40
C GLY A 104 -12.30 5.76 -23.46
N MET A 105 -13.13 6.24 -24.40
CA MET A 105 -12.76 7.23 -25.42
C MET A 105 -13.13 8.68 -25.01
N GLU A 106 -13.57 8.91 -23.79
CA GLU A 106 -14.01 10.20 -23.26
C GLU A 106 -15.19 10.83 -24.03
N GLN A 107 -15.93 10.00 -24.78
CA GLN A 107 -17.12 10.41 -25.54
C GLN A 107 -18.36 10.32 -24.64
N TYR A 108 -18.39 11.15 -23.61
CA TYR A 108 -19.37 11.03 -22.51
C TYR A 108 -20.81 11.28 -22.97
N ASN A 109 -21.05 12.16 -23.96
CA ASN A 109 -22.40 12.40 -24.48
C ASN A 109 -23.00 11.16 -25.14
N ASP A 110 -22.19 10.43 -25.92
CA ASP A 110 -22.62 9.21 -26.58
C ASP A 110 -22.82 8.09 -25.56
N ALA A 111 -21.94 8.01 -24.55
CA ALA A 111 -22.11 7.10 -23.42
C ALA A 111 -23.43 7.33 -22.68
N ILE A 112 -23.76 8.60 -22.36
CA ILE A 112 -25.03 8.98 -21.71
C ILE A 112 -26.23 8.51 -22.55
N ASN A 113 -26.22 8.78 -23.86
CA ASN A 113 -27.30 8.36 -24.75
C ASN A 113 -27.51 6.83 -24.74
N VAL A 114 -26.42 6.06 -24.71
CA VAL A 114 -26.50 4.59 -24.66
C VAL A 114 -27.00 4.12 -23.29
N VAL A 115 -26.52 4.71 -22.21
CA VAL A 115 -26.93 4.33 -20.83
C VAL A 115 -28.39 4.70 -20.58
N GLU A 116 -28.89 5.86 -21.09
CA GLU A 116 -30.33 6.20 -21.00
C GLU A 116 -31.20 5.18 -21.73
N ARG A 117 -30.78 4.74 -22.92
CA ARG A 117 -31.50 3.66 -23.64
C ARG A 117 -31.49 2.33 -22.88
N LEU A 118 -30.37 1.96 -22.27
CA LEU A 118 -30.30 0.78 -21.40
C LEU A 118 -31.25 0.89 -20.21
N TYR A 119 -31.31 2.05 -19.58
CA TYR A 119 -32.22 2.29 -18.47
C TYR A 119 -33.69 2.26 -18.91
N ASP A 120 -34.01 2.76 -20.11
CA ASP A 120 -35.35 2.69 -20.67
C ASP A 120 -35.78 1.25 -21.01
N MET A 121 -34.85 0.38 -21.35
CA MET A 121 -35.10 -1.05 -21.56
C MET A 121 -35.43 -1.80 -20.28
N ASP A 122 -34.75 -1.44 -19.18
CA ASP A 122 -34.96 -2.06 -17.87
C ASP A 122 -34.74 -1.03 -16.73
N LYS A 123 -35.85 -0.44 -16.27
CA LYS A 123 -35.85 0.57 -15.21
C LYS A 123 -35.56 0.02 -13.82
N SER A 124 -35.47 -1.30 -13.65
CA SER A 124 -35.06 -1.91 -12.38
C SER A 124 -33.57 -1.81 -12.12
N ARG A 125 -32.79 -1.46 -13.13
CA ARG A 125 -31.33 -1.39 -13.09
C ARG A 125 -30.85 -0.05 -12.55
N GLN A 126 -30.89 0.09 -11.24
CA GLN A 126 -30.49 1.35 -10.55
C GLN A 126 -29.02 1.71 -10.76
N GLU A 127 -28.14 0.72 -10.99
CA GLU A 127 -26.73 0.95 -11.30
C GLU A 127 -26.52 1.82 -12.56
N LEU A 128 -27.48 1.85 -13.48
CA LEU A 128 -27.43 2.72 -14.66
C LEU A 128 -27.65 4.20 -14.30
N LEU A 129 -28.49 4.48 -13.29
CA LEU A 129 -28.64 5.84 -12.76
C LEU A 129 -27.36 6.32 -12.06
N GLU A 130 -26.70 5.45 -11.29
CA GLU A 130 -25.38 5.76 -10.71
C GLU A 130 -24.34 6.09 -11.82
N MET A 131 -24.39 5.35 -12.92
CA MET A 131 -23.51 5.60 -14.07
C MET A 131 -23.82 6.94 -14.74
N LEU A 132 -25.11 7.25 -14.98
CA LEU A 132 -25.56 8.54 -15.52
C LEU A 132 -25.13 9.70 -14.63
N TYR A 133 -25.33 9.58 -13.33
CA TYR A 133 -24.90 10.56 -12.35
C TYR A 133 -23.39 10.87 -12.49
N LYS A 134 -22.55 9.81 -12.50
CA LYS A 134 -21.09 9.97 -12.65
C LYS A 134 -20.71 10.62 -13.98
N LEU A 135 -21.37 10.25 -15.07
CA LEU A 135 -21.12 10.82 -16.39
C LEU A 135 -21.48 12.30 -16.45
N HIS A 136 -22.61 12.73 -15.86
CA HIS A 136 -22.97 14.14 -15.79
C HIS A 136 -22.05 14.94 -14.88
N ILE A 137 -21.58 14.36 -13.78
CA ILE A 137 -20.54 14.99 -12.94
C ILE A 137 -19.23 15.18 -13.73
N GLN A 138 -18.81 14.18 -14.49
CA GLN A 138 -17.59 14.25 -15.30
C GLN A 138 -17.67 15.36 -16.37
N GLN A 139 -18.87 15.64 -16.86
CA GLN A 139 -19.12 16.74 -17.81
C GLN A 139 -19.39 18.10 -17.15
N HIS A 140 -19.37 18.17 -15.81
CA HIS A 140 -19.78 19.35 -15.04
C HIS A 140 -21.22 19.81 -15.34
N ASP A 141 -22.09 18.90 -15.81
CA ASP A 141 -23.53 19.15 -16.04
C ASP A 141 -24.30 18.87 -14.75
N PHE A 142 -24.14 19.78 -13.79
CA PHE A 142 -24.70 19.60 -12.44
C PHE A 142 -26.22 19.60 -12.42
N GLU A 143 -26.87 20.29 -13.33
CA GLU A 143 -28.34 20.30 -13.45
C GLU A 143 -28.89 18.91 -13.80
N LYS A 144 -28.28 18.27 -14.81
CA LYS A 144 -28.66 16.91 -15.18
C LYS A 144 -28.26 15.88 -14.11
N ALA A 145 -27.11 16.07 -13.46
CA ALA A 145 -26.73 15.23 -12.32
C ALA A 145 -27.79 15.28 -11.20
N ILE A 146 -28.29 16.47 -10.86
CA ILE A 146 -29.40 16.64 -9.90
C ILE A 146 -30.67 15.95 -10.40
N SER A 147 -31.03 16.09 -11.67
CA SER A 147 -32.18 15.40 -12.25
C SER A 147 -32.09 13.87 -12.15
N VAL A 148 -30.88 13.30 -12.29
CA VAL A 148 -30.66 11.85 -12.06
C VAL A 148 -30.85 11.49 -10.59
N LEU A 149 -30.35 12.31 -9.64
CA LEU A 149 -30.58 12.11 -8.21
C LEU A 149 -32.08 12.21 -7.87
N ASP A 150 -32.85 13.06 -8.55
CA ASP A 150 -34.31 13.13 -8.40
C ASP A 150 -35.01 11.82 -8.86
N ARG A 151 -34.50 11.23 -9.94
CA ARG A 151 -34.98 9.91 -10.41
C ARG A 151 -34.68 8.80 -9.39
N MET A 152 -33.48 8.83 -8.78
CA MET A 152 -33.13 7.89 -7.69
C MET A 152 -34.01 8.10 -6.46
N GLU A 153 -34.23 9.36 -6.06
CA GLU A 153 -35.10 9.68 -4.93
C GLU A 153 -36.58 9.24 -5.16
N ALA A 154 -37.04 9.33 -6.40
CA ALA A 154 -38.40 8.86 -6.75
C ALA A 154 -38.56 7.33 -6.60
N ILE A 155 -37.46 6.56 -6.69
CA ILE A 155 -37.44 5.10 -6.55
C ILE A 155 -37.24 4.69 -5.09
N ASP A 156 -36.19 5.21 -4.46
CA ASP A 156 -35.69 4.77 -3.14
C ASP A 156 -36.23 5.61 -1.99
N GLY A 157 -36.89 6.72 -2.29
CA GLY A 157 -37.27 7.73 -1.32
C GLY A 157 -36.12 8.70 -0.98
N LYS A 158 -36.50 9.75 -0.25
CA LYS A 158 -35.54 10.78 0.19
C LYS A 158 -34.61 10.21 1.27
N SER A 159 -33.32 10.50 1.16
CA SER A 159 -32.30 10.01 2.08
C SER A 159 -31.18 11.05 2.29
N GLU A 160 -30.46 10.93 3.42
CA GLU A 160 -29.32 11.80 3.71
C GLU A 160 -28.31 11.82 2.56
N ARG A 161 -27.97 10.64 2.02
CA ARG A 161 -27.00 10.51 0.90
C ARG A 161 -27.45 11.31 -0.34
N LEU A 162 -28.68 11.16 -0.76
CA LEU A 162 -29.20 11.85 -1.95
C LEU A 162 -29.30 13.37 -1.71
N SER A 163 -29.84 13.76 -0.56
CA SER A 163 -29.99 15.19 -0.23
C SER A 163 -28.64 15.90 -0.05
N LEU A 164 -27.65 15.25 0.56
CA LEU A 164 -26.29 15.80 0.63
C LEU A 164 -25.63 15.91 -0.75
N SER A 165 -25.82 14.91 -1.61
CA SER A 165 -25.30 14.96 -2.98
C SER A 165 -25.91 16.13 -3.76
N LYS A 166 -27.24 16.31 -3.72
CA LYS A 166 -27.93 17.44 -4.36
C LYS A 166 -27.47 18.78 -3.77
N SER A 167 -27.44 18.89 -2.44
CA SER A 167 -26.98 20.09 -1.75
C SER A 167 -25.55 20.47 -2.15
N GLY A 168 -24.65 19.48 -2.21
CA GLY A 168 -23.28 19.69 -2.67
C GLY A 168 -23.20 20.23 -4.11
N LEU A 169 -24.04 19.72 -5.03
CA LEU A 169 -24.10 20.21 -6.41
C LEU A 169 -24.69 21.61 -6.51
N TYR A 170 -25.66 21.95 -5.67
CA TYR A 170 -26.16 23.32 -5.58
C TYR A 170 -25.08 24.29 -5.07
N LEU A 171 -24.30 23.90 -4.05
CA LEU A 171 -23.20 24.70 -3.53
C LEU A 171 -22.11 24.94 -4.59
N GLN A 172 -21.78 23.93 -5.41
CA GLN A 172 -20.82 24.09 -6.52
C GLN A 172 -21.31 25.08 -7.58
N GLN A 173 -22.63 25.28 -7.69
CA GLN A 173 -23.24 26.27 -8.58
C GLN A 173 -23.46 27.63 -7.88
N ASN A 174 -22.99 27.82 -6.65
CA ASN A 174 -23.28 28.99 -5.80
C ASN A 174 -24.77 29.21 -5.51
N LYS A 175 -25.59 28.13 -5.58
CA LYS A 175 -27.02 28.13 -5.29
C LYS A 175 -27.24 27.76 -3.81
N ASN A 176 -26.84 28.64 -2.91
CA ASN A 176 -26.82 28.35 -1.46
C ASN A 176 -28.22 28.13 -0.86
N GLU A 177 -29.23 28.87 -1.37
CA GLU A 177 -30.61 28.74 -0.89
C GLU A 177 -31.25 27.41 -1.31
N GLU A 178 -30.97 26.96 -2.50
CA GLU A 178 -31.45 25.67 -3.02
C GLU A 178 -30.80 24.51 -2.23
N ALA A 179 -29.49 24.64 -1.93
CA ALA A 179 -28.78 23.68 -1.09
C ALA A 179 -29.41 23.57 0.31
N LEU A 180 -29.68 24.71 0.95
CA LEU A 180 -30.34 24.75 2.26
C LEU A 180 -31.78 24.20 2.21
N LYS A 181 -32.54 24.56 1.17
CA LYS A 181 -33.91 24.08 0.95
C LYS A 181 -33.98 22.57 0.80
N GLU A 182 -32.98 21.97 0.14
CA GLU A 182 -32.91 20.52 -0.04
C GLU A 182 -32.76 19.80 1.30
N ILE A 183 -31.83 20.24 2.16
CA ILE A 183 -31.61 19.66 3.50
C ILE A 183 -32.82 19.95 4.43
N LYS A 184 -33.42 21.14 4.35
CA LYS A 184 -34.63 21.47 5.07
C LYS A 184 -35.77 20.51 4.71
N SER A 185 -35.98 20.24 3.44
CA SER A 185 -36.99 19.30 2.95
C SER A 185 -36.79 17.89 3.48
N LEU A 186 -35.53 17.41 3.62
CA LEU A 186 -35.22 16.13 4.25
C LEU A 186 -35.68 16.11 5.73
N SER A 187 -35.34 17.15 6.49
CA SER A 187 -35.72 17.29 7.91
C SER A 187 -37.24 17.40 8.08
N GLU A 188 -37.97 18.11 7.19
CA GLU A 188 -39.42 18.24 7.20
C GLU A 188 -40.13 16.94 6.86
N GLN A 189 -39.57 16.12 5.96
CA GLN A 189 -40.12 14.82 5.59
C GLN A 189 -39.99 13.78 6.71
N TYR A 190 -38.89 13.88 7.51
CA TYR A 190 -38.63 12.99 8.62
C TYR A 190 -38.44 13.76 9.95
N PRO A 191 -39.50 14.40 10.47
CA PRO A 191 -39.39 15.34 11.59
C PRO A 191 -38.95 14.69 12.91
N ASN A 192 -39.14 13.37 13.05
CA ASN A 192 -38.71 12.61 14.23
C ASN A 192 -37.28 12.10 14.13
N ASP A 193 -36.60 12.29 12.99
CA ASP A 193 -35.19 11.93 12.87
C ASP A 193 -34.31 13.07 13.36
N LEU A 194 -33.72 12.88 14.54
CA LEU A 194 -32.87 13.87 15.20
C LEU A 194 -31.59 14.16 14.42
N ASN A 195 -31.10 13.19 13.64
CA ASN A 195 -29.91 13.39 12.82
C ASN A 195 -30.20 14.34 11.67
N TYR A 196 -31.37 14.22 11.03
CA TYR A 196 -31.75 15.13 9.94
C TYR A 196 -32.07 16.53 10.44
N ARG A 197 -32.67 16.66 11.63
CA ARG A 197 -32.83 17.97 12.29
C ARG A 197 -31.48 18.61 12.62
N THR A 198 -30.53 17.82 13.11
CA THR A 198 -29.16 18.28 13.39
C THR A 198 -28.42 18.67 12.10
N LEU A 199 -28.59 17.90 11.03
CA LEU A 199 -28.02 18.20 9.72
C LEU A 199 -28.54 19.54 9.17
N TYR A 200 -29.84 19.78 9.29
CA TYR A 200 -30.43 21.06 8.91
C TYR A 200 -29.86 22.21 9.74
N ALA A 201 -29.77 22.06 11.05
CA ALA A 201 -29.15 23.07 11.93
C ALA A 201 -27.69 23.36 11.55
N SER A 202 -26.89 22.32 11.25
CA SER A 202 -25.51 22.50 10.80
C SER A 202 -25.42 23.25 9.47
N THR A 203 -26.35 22.97 8.54
CA THR A 203 -26.41 23.62 7.22
C THR A 203 -26.81 25.10 7.32
N LEU A 204 -27.70 25.45 8.25
CA LEU A 204 -28.06 26.84 8.56
C LEU A 204 -26.86 27.70 8.98
N MET A 205 -25.85 27.09 9.62
CA MET A 205 -24.64 27.77 10.08
C MET A 205 -23.54 27.90 8.99
N MET A 206 -23.75 27.28 7.82
CA MET A 206 -22.79 27.30 6.72
C MET A 206 -23.02 28.48 5.79
N GLY A 207 -21.93 28.98 5.19
CA GLY A 207 -21.97 30.03 4.17
C GLY A 207 -21.95 31.44 4.74
N SER A 208 -22.19 32.41 3.86
CA SER A 208 -22.35 33.83 4.20
C SER A 208 -23.67 34.32 3.60
N ALA A 209 -24.57 34.79 4.43
CA ALA A 209 -25.84 35.36 4.02
C ALA A 209 -26.15 36.63 4.81
N ASP A 210 -26.96 37.51 4.27
CA ASP A 210 -27.35 38.76 4.93
C ASP A 210 -28.13 38.52 6.24
N ASN A 211 -28.74 37.34 6.42
CA ASN A 211 -29.51 36.93 7.60
C ASN A 211 -28.79 35.86 8.45
N MET A 212 -27.46 35.90 8.49
CA MET A 212 -26.67 34.84 9.14
C MET A 212 -26.94 34.72 10.64
N ASP A 213 -27.17 35.84 11.34
CA ASP A 213 -27.48 35.82 12.77
C ASP A 213 -28.84 35.16 13.07
N GLU A 214 -29.84 35.40 12.22
CA GLU A 214 -31.14 34.73 12.33
C GLU A 214 -31.04 33.22 12.07
N ARG A 215 -30.27 32.82 11.09
CA ARG A 215 -30.02 31.40 10.79
C ARG A 215 -29.28 30.68 11.92
N ARG A 216 -28.27 31.32 12.49
CA ARG A 216 -27.55 30.79 13.65
C ARG A 216 -28.45 30.60 14.87
N GLU A 217 -29.33 31.59 15.13
CA GLU A 217 -30.27 31.50 16.22
C GLU A 217 -31.31 30.40 15.99
N GLN A 218 -31.78 30.22 14.74
CA GLN A 218 -32.65 29.11 14.38
C GLN A 218 -31.93 27.75 14.56
N ALA A 219 -30.67 27.66 14.12
CA ALA A 219 -29.87 26.46 14.33
C ALA A 219 -29.71 26.10 15.82
N ARG A 220 -29.43 27.12 16.67
CA ARG A 220 -29.33 26.96 18.13
C ARG A 220 -30.61 26.38 18.71
N GLN A 221 -31.79 26.94 18.36
CA GLN A 221 -33.10 26.48 18.84
C GLN A 221 -33.36 25.01 18.43
N ILE A 222 -33.09 24.64 17.19
CA ILE A 222 -33.23 23.26 16.73
C ILE A 222 -32.33 22.31 17.53
N LEU A 223 -31.07 22.69 17.75
CA LEU A 223 -30.12 21.88 18.51
C LEU A 223 -30.51 21.75 19.99
N GLU A 224 -31.03 22.80 20.62
CA GLU A 224 -31.55 22.73 21.97
C GLU A 224 -32.74 21.78 22.12
N GLU A 225 -33.64 21.78 21.13
CA GLU A 225 -34.74 20.81 21.07
C GLU A 225 -34.25 19.38 20.91
N VAL A 226 -33.32 19.14 19.97
CA VAL A 226 -32.72 17.81 19.77
C VAL A 226 -32.03 17.33 21.04
N LEU A 227 -31.23 18.16 21.68
CA LEU A 227 -30.52 17.82 22.93
C LEU A 227 -31.44 17.67 24.13
N LYS A 228 -32.64 18.26 24.12
CA LYS A 228 -33.67 18.03 25.13
C LYS A 228 -34.30 16.65 24.99
N GLU A 229 -34.48 16.17 23.73
CA GLU A 229 -34.99 14.84 23.43
C GLU A 229 -33.93 13.77 23.68
N GLU A 230 -32.71 13.99 23.20
CA GLU A 230 -31.57 13.07 23.31
C GLU A 230 -30.30 13.82 23.79
N PRO A 231 -30.10 13.94 25.09
CA PRO A 231 -28.97 14.73 25.67
C PRO A 231 -27.59 14.25 25.25
N ASN A 232 -27.44 12.96 24.92
CA ASN A 232 -26.18 12.33 24.52
C ASN A 232 -26.03 12.20 23.00
N ASN A 233 -26.85 12.87 22.20
CA ASN A 233 -26.69 12.87 20.75
C ASN A 233 -25.39 13.58 20.38
N TYR A 234 -24.37 12.78 20.04
CA TYR A 234 -23.03 13.29 19.71
C TYR A 234 -23.05 14.32 18.56
N ARG A 235 -23.81 14.02 17.49
CA ARG A 235 -23.90 14.91 16.32
C ARG A 235 -24.44 16.28 16.70
N ALA A 236 -25.50 16.32 17.52
CA ALA A 236 -26.08 17.56 18.00
C ALA A 236 -25.17 18.30 18.98
N GLN A 237 -24.53 17.59 19.92
CA GLN A 237 -23.54 18.19 20.84
C GLN A 237 -22.37 18.81 20.09
N ASN A 238 -21.80 18.10 19.11
CA ASN A 238 -20.66 18.61 18.34
C ASN A 238 -21.07 19.77 17.43
N THR A 239 -22.29 19.76 16.87
CA THR A 239 -22.82 20.89 16.10
C THR A 239 -23.07 22.11 17.00
N MET A 240 -23.60 21.91 18.21
CA MET A 240 -23.77 23.00 19.19
C MET A 240 -22.42 23.57 19.64
N ARG A 241 -21.41 22.71 19.80
CA ARG A 241 -20.04 23.14 20.07
C ARG A 241 -19.52 24.04 18.95
N SER A 242 -19.72 23.65 17.68
CA SER A 242 -19.34 24.46 16.51
C SER A 242 -20.07 25.81 16.48
N TYR A 243 -21.34 25.84 16.92
CA TYR A 243 -22.08 27.09 17.11
C TYR A 243 -21.37 28.00 18.13
N TYR A 244 -21.02 27.50 19.33
CA TYR A 244 -20.33 28.30 20.34
C TYR A 244 -18.93 28.77 19.90
N ILE A 245 -18.21 27.97 19.14
CA ILE A 245 -16.93 28.39 18.52
C ILE A 245 -17.17 29.57 17.56
N GLY A 246 -18.20 29.50 16.73
CA GLY A 246 -18.57 30.57 15.81
C GLY A 246 -18.98 31.89 16.52
N GLU A 247 -19.59 31.77 17.72
CA GLU A 247 -19.96 32.90 18.57
C GLU A 247 -18.79 33.37 19.48
N GLN A 248 -17.61 32.77 19.36
CA GLN A 248 -16.44 33.03 20.19
C GLN A 248 -16.66 32.76 21.71
N ASP A 249 -17.67 31.95 22.04
CA ASP A 249 -17.93 31.47 23.39
C ASP A 249 -17.10 30.21 23.68
N THR A 250 -15.82 30.42 23.90
CA THR A 250 -14.85 29.34 24.14
C THR A 250 -15.17 28.56 25.40
N LEU A 251 -15.72 29.20 26.44
CA LEU A 251 -16.06 28.54 27.70
C LEU A 251 -17.13 27.45 27.50
N ARG A 252 -18.21 27.76 26.75
CA ARG A 252 -19.26 26.77 26.49
C ARG A 252 -18.79 25.71 25.50
N ALA A 253 -17.99 26.08 24.48
CA ALA A 253 -17.40 25.13 23.56
C ALA A 253 -16.51 24.12 24.30
N ASP A 254 -15.59 24.57 25.15
CA ASP A 254 -14.70 23.71 25.94
C ASP A 254 -15.49 22.82 26.94
N SER A 255 -16.54 23.36 27.57
CA SER A 255 -17.41 22.59 28.45
C SER A 255 -18.09 21.42 27.69
N LEU A 256 -18.59 21.67 26.48
CA LEU A 256 -19.16 20.61 25.63
C LEU A 256 -18.10 19.61 25.18
N THR A 257 -16.93 20.06 24.75
CA THR A 257 -15.80 19.17 24.38
C THR A 257 -15.51 18.19 25.53
N ARG A 258 -15.35 18.69 26.76
CA ARG A 258 -15.13 17.82 27.93
C ARG A 258 -16.31 16.89 28.21
N SER A 259 -17.53 17.43 28.15
CA SER A 259 -18.74 16.62 28.34
C SER A 259 -18.81 15.45 27.39
N ILE A 260 -18.52 15.65 26.08
CA ILE A 260 -18.52 14.61 25.06
C ILE A 260 -17.40 13.60 25.32
N LEU A 261 -16.16 14.08 25.54
CA LEU A 261 -14.99 13.21 25.68
C LEU A 261 -15.04 12.34 26.95
N LEU A 262 -15.61 12.86 28.04
CA LEU A 262 -15.72 12.16 29.33
C LEU A 262 -16.99 11.30 29.43
N ASN A 263 -17.94 11.44 28.52
CA ASN A 263 -19.17 10.65 28.52
C ASN A 263 -18.90 9.19 28.13
N PRO A 264 -19.21 8.21 28.99
CA PRO A 264 -19.06 6.79 28.65
C PRO A 264 -19.95 6.33 27.49
N ALA A 265 -21.05 7.02 27.21
CA ALA A 265 -21.96 6.69 26.11
C ALA A 265 -21.45 7.17 24.75
N THR A 266 -20.47 8.08 24.70
CA THR A 266 -19.84 8.50 23.43
C THR A 266 -18.91 7.41 22.92
N SER A 267 -19.07 7.02 21.64
CA SER A 267 -18.26 5.99 21.03
C SER A 267 -16.78 6.40 20.96
N THR A 268 -15.88 5.42 20.97
CA THR A 268 -14.44 5.67 20.75
C THR A 268 -14.17 6.42 19.45
N GLU A 269 -14.87 6.07 18.38
CA GLU A 269 -14.75 6.72 17.07
C GLU A 269 -15.09 8.20 17.12
N ASP A 270 -16.20 8.56 17.79
CA ASP A 270 -16.62 9.94 17.97
C ASP A 270 -15.63 10.73 18.82
N LYS A 271 -15.09 10.13 19.90
CA LYS A 271 -14.05 10.74 20.73
C LYS A 271 -12.77 11.01 19.94
N VAL A 272 -12.32 10.04 19.13
CA VAL A 272 -11.15 10.21 18.25
C VAL A 272 -11.40 11.31 17.23
N SER A 273 -12.60 11.34 16.62
CA SER A 273 -12.98 12.37 15.65
C SER A 273 -12.93 13.77 16.29
N LEU A 274 -13.48 13.92 17.48
CA LEU A 274 -13.48 15.19 18.21
C LEU A 274 -12.06 15.62 18.60
N LEU A 275 -11.24 14.71 19.13
CA LEU A 275 -9.84 15.03 19.48
C LEU A 275 -9.02 15.44 18.25
N ARG A 276 -9.23 14.81 17.09
CA ARG A 276 -8.59 15.25 15.84
C ARG A 276 -9.01 16.66 15.43
N GLN A 277 -10.26 17.04 15.65
CA GLN A 277 -10.72 18.41 15.43
C GLN A 277 -10.04 19.39 16.39
N GLU A 278 -9.93 19.06 17.69
CA GLU A 278 -9.23 19.88 18.68
C GLU A 278 -7.75 20.05 18.36
N ILE A 279 -7.08 18.96 17.97
CA ILE A 279 -5.69 19.00 17.51
C ILE A 279 -5.56 19.91 16.29
N GLY A 280 -6.40 19.71 15.27
CA GLY A 280 -6.38 20.54 14.06
C GLY A 280 -6.63 22.02 14.35
N TYR A 281 -7.57 22.31 15.24
CA TYR A 281 -7.83 23.69 15.69
C TYR A 281 -6.62 24.29 16.41
N SER A 282 -6.03 23.56 17.36
CA SER A 282 -4.83 24.00 18.08
C SER A 282 -3.67 24.28 17.13
N GLU A 283 -3.39 23.38 16.19
CA GLU A 283 -2.29 23.55 15.22
C GLU A 283 -2.52 24.76 14.30
N ALA A 284 -3.76 25.02 13.91
CA ALA A 284 -4.10 26.19 13.08
C ALA A 284 -3.99 27.53 13.85
N HIS A 285 -4.03 27.51 15.20
CA HIS A 285 -4.05 28.71 16.04
C HIS A 285 -2.80 28.84 16.93
N GLY A 286 -1.65 28.43 16.46
CA GLY A 286 -0.36 28.63 17.12
C GLY A 286 0.24 27.38 17.74
N GLY A 287 -0.48 26.26 17.72
CA GLY A 287 0.05 24.94 18.09
C GLY A 287 0.33 24.77 19.60
N ASP A 288 -0.37 25.49 20.47
CA ASP A 288 -0.27 25.27 21.93
C ASP A 288 -0.91 23.92 22.28
N SER A 289 -0.08 23.00 22.76
CA SER A 289 -0.52 21.65 23.11
C SER A 289 -1.18 21.55 24.50
N THR A 290 -1.18 22.60 25.31
CA THR A 290 -1.58 22.55 26.72
C THR A 290 -3.02 22.07 26.89
N ASN A 291 -3.96 22.63 26.13
CA ASN A 291 -5.37 22.26 26.22
C ASN A 291 -5.61 20.82 25.76
N VAL A 292 -5.04 20.44 24.62
CA VAL A 292 -5.18 19.08 24.08
C VAL A 292 -4.61 18.02 25.03
N LEU A 293 -3.44 18.27 25.61
CA LEU A 293 -2.84 17.36 26.60
C LEU A 293 -3.65 17.27 27.87
N SER A 294 -4.28 18.40 28.32
CA SER A 294 -5.21 18.37 29.46
C SER A 294 -6.41 17.47 29.19
N LEU A 295 -7.00 17.53 28.00
CA LEU A 295 -8.11 16.66 27.62
C LEU A 295 -7.70 15.18 27.64
N PHE A 296 -6.53 14.83 27.08
CA PHE A 296 -6.00 13.46 27.18
C PHE A 296 -5.81 13.02 28.63
N HIS A 297 -5.24 13.91 29.48
CA HIS A 297 -5.02 13.59 30.87
C HIS A 297 -6.34 13.32 31.60
N GLU A 298 -7.36 14.16 31.40
CA GLU A 298 -8.69 13.97 31.97
C GLU A 298 -9.33 12.65 31.56
N MET A 299 -9.23 12.28 30.26
CA MET A 299 -9.76 11.02 29.73
C MET A 299 -9.02 9.80 30.27
N LEU A 300 -7.69 9.85 30.28
CA LEU A 300 -6.85 8.74 30.74
C LEU A 300 -6.86 8.55 32.25
N SER A 301 -7.34 9.55 33.01
CA SER A 301 -7.56 9.47 34.46
C SER A 301 -8.89 8.82 34.83
N GLN A 302 -9.78 8.55 33.87
CA GLN A 302 -11.05 7.86 34.13
C GLN A 302 -10.82 6.38 34.50
N PRO A 303 -11.75 5.76 35.25
CA PRO A 303 -11.73 4.32 35.46
C PRO A 303 -11.83 3.59 34.08
N ASN A 304 -10.95 2.63 33.82
CA ASN A 304 -10.89 1.87 32.58
C ASN A 304 -10.74 2.77 31.34
N PRO A 305 -9.63 3.50 31.21
CA PRO A 305 -9.40 4.36 30.07
C PRO A 305 -9.28 3.55 28.78
N ASP A 306 -9.73 4.13 27.66
CA ASP A 306 -9.66 3.49 26.35
C ASP A 306 -8.20 3.48 25.85
N PRO A 307 -7.64 2.31 25.50
CA PRO A 307 -6.28 2.21 24.97
C PRO A 307 -6.04 3.04 23.70
N ASN A 308 -7.06 3.22 22.85
CA ASN A 308 -6.93 4.06 21.65
C ASN A 308 -6.66 5.53 21.99
N MET A 309 -7.17 6.00 23.14
CA MET A 309 -6.90 7.38 23.61
C MET A 309 -5.45 7.54 24.07
N ALA A 310 -4.90 6.53 24.74
CA ALA A 310 -3.49 6.52 25.14
C ALA A 310 -2.56 6.47 23.92
N GLU A 311 -2.91 5.65 22.92
CA GLU A 311 -2.16 5.56 21.65
C GLU A 311 -2.19 6.89 20.89
N LEU A 312 -3.36 7.52 20.76
CA LEU A 312 -3.50 8.83 20.11
C LEU A 312 -2.73 9.92 20.89
N CYS A 313 -2.73 9.86 22.23
CA CYS A 313 -1.94 10.76 23.05
C CYS A 313 -0.44 10.59 22.79
N ALA A 314 0.07 9.35 22.76
CA ALA A 314 1.47 9.08 22.47
C ALA A 314 1.88 9.61 21.08
N ALA A 315 1.04 9.37 20.07
CA ALA A 315 1.25 9.87 18.70
C ALA A 315 1.24 11.40 18.64
N TYR A 316 0.34 12.06 19.38
CA TYR A 316 0.32 13.53 19.47
C TYR A 316 1.56 14.08 20.19
N MET A 317 2.00 13.47 21.29
CA MET A 317 3.21 13.86 22.00
C MET A 317 4.46 13.74 21.10
N ASP A 318 4.53 12.69 20.29
CA ASP A 318 5.63 12.49 19.32
C ASP A 318 5.58 13.55 18.19
N LEU A 319 4.41 13.83 17.65
CA LEU A 319 4.19 14.91 16.67
C LEU A 319 4.68 16.27 17.21
N LYS A 320 4.44 16.57 18.49
CA LYS A 320 4.88 17.77 19.19
C LYS A 320 6.36 17.72 19.61
N LYS A 321 7.08 16.64 19.27
CA LYS A 321 8.48 16.44 19.66
C LYS A 321 8.71 16.60 21.17
N MET A 322 7.80 16.07 21.97
CA MET A 322 7.94 16.09 23.41
C MET A 322 9.12 15.23 23.88
N PRO A 323 9.62 15.42 25.11
CA PRO A 323 10.69 14.61 25.65
C PRO A 323 10.40 13.11 25.50
N ARG A 324 11.38 12.37 24.98
CA ARG A 324 11.27 10.94 24.68
C ARG A 324 10.80 10.11 25.88
N ASP A 325 11.26 10.44 27.09
CA ASP A 325 10.83 9.75 28.32
C ASP A 325 9.33 9.92 28.58
N SER A 326 8.77 11.07 28.23
CA SER A 326 7.33 11.32 28.37
C SER A 326 6.53 10.50 27.36
N VAL A 327 6.99 10.42 26.11
CA VAL A 327 6.36 9.58 25.06
C VAL A 327 6.47 8.11 25.46
N ALA A 328 7.64 7.66 25.93
CA ALA A 328 7.85 6.29 26.42
C ALA A 328 6.90 5.91 27.56
N ALA A 329 6.73 6.79 28.54
CA ALA A 329 5.79 6.57 29.64
C ALA A 329 4.34 6.42 29.15
N MET A 330 3.94 7.16 28.13
CA MET A 330 2.62 7.02 27.50
C MET A 330 2.49 5.71 26.72
N LEU A 331 3.52 5.30 25.96
CA LEU A 331 3.55 4.01 25.29
C LEU A 331 3.49 2.83 26.27
N GLU A 332 4.15 2.94 27.42
CA GLU A 332 4.02 1.97 28.50
C GLU A 332 2.59 1.91 29.08
N LEU A 333 1.89 3.05 29.13
CA LEU A 333 0.47 3.07 29.48
C LEU A 333 -0.36 2.33 28.42
N VAL A 334 -0.09 2.56 27.13
CA VAL A 334 -0.75 1.82 26.05
C VAL A 334 -0.57 0.32 26.26
N LEU A 335 0.64 -0.16 26.54
CA LEU A 335 0.90 -1.58 26.75
C LEU A 335 0.30 -2.17 28.04
N ARG A 336 0.07 -1.33 29.06
CA ARG A 336 -0.70 -1.78 30.25
C ARG A 336 -2.18 -1.97 29.94
N LEU A 337 -2.74 -1.16 29.04
CA LEU A 337 -4.15 -1.21 28.64
C LEU A 337 -4.41 -2.22 27.51
N ALA A 338 -3.50 -2.31 26.56
CA ALA A 338 -3.53 -3.19 25.40
C ALA A 338 -2.15 -3.86 25.21
N PRO A 339 -1.88 -4.96 25.90
CA PRO A 339 -0.59 -5.65 25.84
C PRO A 339 -0.23 -6.19 24.46
N ASP A 340 -1.21 -6.34 23.59
CA ASP A 340 -1.11 -6.80 22.20
C ASP A 340 -0.86 -5.66 21.18
N ASN A 341 -0.71 -4.42 21.64
CA ASN A 341 -0.36 -3.31 20.74
C ASN A 341 1.10 -3.42 20.28
N ALA A 342 1.28 -4.02 19.10
CA ALA A 342 2.59 -4.22 18.48
C ALA A 342 3.30 -2.91 18.16
N SER A 343 2.57 -1.88 17.68
CA SER A 343 3.13 -0.58 17.30
C SER A 343 3.78 0.13 18.49
N ALA A 344 3.06 0.23 19.62
CA ALA A 344 3.59 0.85 20.83
C ALA A 344 4.83 0.11 21.35
N ARG A 345 4.81 -1.23 21.30
CA ARG A 345 5.94 -2.05 21.73
C ARG A 345 7.14 -1.90 20.80
N LEU A 346 6.94 -1.87 19.49
CA LEU A 346 8.02 -1.65 18.52
C LEU A 346 8.68 -0.29 18.70
N GLN A 347 7.91 0.74 18.98
CA GLN A 347 8.46 2.08 19.24
C GLN A 347 9.31 2.10 20.51
N LEU A 348 8.89 1.42 21.59
CA LEU A 348 9.73 1.26 22.79
C LEU A 348 10.98 0.43 22.53
N VAL A 349 10.87 -0.64 21.72
CA VAL A 349 12.03 -1.43 21.28
C VAL A 349 13.01 -0.57 20.49
N GLN A 350 12.51 0.27 19.59
CA GLN A 350 13.35 1.19 18.82
C GLN A 350 14.06 2.19 19.72
N TYR A 351 13.37 2.75 20.71
CA TYR A 351 13.97 3.65 21.71
C TYR A 351 15.09 2.97 22.48
N ALA A 352 14.83 1.76 23.00
CA ALA A 352 15.86 0.99 23.70
C ALA A 352 17.03 0.59 22.80
N TRP A 353 16.78 0.35 21.51
CA TRP A 353 17.81 0.03 20.52
C TRP A 353 18.74 1.20 20.21
N GLU A 354 18.18 2.40 20.09
CA GLU A 354 18.95 3.65 19.89
C GLU A 354 19.77 4.02 21.11
N ASP A 355 19.25 3.73 22.31
CA ASP A 355 19.96 3.92 23.59
C ASP A 355 20.98 2.81 23.90
N GLU A 356 21.19 1.87 22.96
CA GLU A 356 22.05 0.69 23.11
C GLU A 356 21.69 -0.18 24.32
N ASN A 357 20.45 -0.06 24.85
CA ASN A 357 19.97 -0.83 26.00
C ASN A 357 19.48 -2.23 25.56
N ASN A 358 20.44 -3.08 25.20
CA ASN A 358 20.15 -4.44 24.71
C ASN A 358 19.30 -5.28 25.69
N ASN A 359 19.44 -5.08 27.01
CA ASN A 359 18.64 -5.80 27.99
C ASN A 359 17.17 -5.44 27.91
N GLN A 360 16.85 -4.16 27.72
CA GLN A 360 15.47 -3.69 27.57
C GLN A 360 14.87 -4.17 26.25
N VAL A 361 15.65 -4.14 25.15
CA VAL A 361 15.23 -4.71 23.85
C VAL A 361 14.83 -6.17 24.01
N ILE A 362 15.69 -6.99 24.65
CA ILE A 362 15.43 -8.41 24.86
C ILE A 362 14.15 -8.62 25.69
N SER A 363 13.97 -7.85 26.75
CA SER A 363 12.77 -7.95 27.61
C SER A 363 11.49 -7.60 26.86
N LEU A 364 11.46 -6.45 26.16
CA LEU A 364 10.29 -6.00 25.40
C LEU A 364 9.90 -6.99 24.28
N CYS A 365 10.92 -7.53 23.57
CA CYS A 365 10.69 -8.52 22.52
C CYS A 365 10.25 -9.89 23.08
N LYS A 366 10.75 -10.29 24.27
CA LYS A 366 10.30 -11.52 24.94
C LYS A 366 8.81 -11.44 25.29
N ASP A 367 8.37 -10.32 25.85
CA ASP A 367 6.96 -10.10 26.19
C ASP A 367 6.09 -10.03 24.92
N ALA A 368 6.62 -9.43 23.84
CA ALA A 368 5.94 -9.36 22.56
C ALA A 368 5.53 -10.75 22.02
N ARG A 369 6.38 -11.76 22.14
CA ARG A 369 6.10 -13.10 21.61
C ARG A 369 4.87 -13.77 22.23
N GLN A 370 4.45 -13.33 23.41
CA GLN A 370 3.22 -13.79 24.05
C GLN A 370 1.97 -13.21 23.37
N TYR A 371 2.04 -11.97 22.91
CA TYR A 371 0.89 -11.21 22.42
C TYR A 371 0.86 -11.06 20.89
N ASN A 372 2.04 -11.03 20.27
CA ASN A 372 2.23 -10.84 18.82
C ASN A 372 3.23 -11.89 18.29
N PRO A 373 2.91 -13.20 18.38
CA PRO A 373 3.86 -14.28 18.04
C PRO A 373 4.28 -14.28 16.57
N ASP A 374 3.46 -13.73 15.67
CA ASP A 374 3.69 -13.73 14.21
C ASP A 374 4.46 -12.48 13.74
N GLU A 375 4.74 -11.51 14.65
CA GLU A 375 5.44 -10.29 14.29
C GLU A 375 6.97 -10.51 14.26
N MET A 376 7.51 -10.64 13.07
CA MET A 376 8.93 -10.97 12.84
C MET A 376 9.90 -9.95 13.43
N ALA A 377 9.51 -8.67 13.48
CA ALA A 377 10.39 -7.59 13.96
C ALA A 377 10.89 -7.84 15.39
N PHE A 378 10.07 -8.42 16.26
CA PHE A 378 10.48 -8.72 17.63
C PHE A 378 11.56 -9.80 17.71
N TYR A 379 11.52 -10.80 16.86
CA TYR A 379 12.56 -11.83 16.79
C TYR A 379 13.87 -11.25 16.25
N TYR A 380 13.76 -10.36 15.25
CA TYR A 380 14.91 -9.68 14.66
C TYR A 380 15.64 -8.82 15.69
N TYR A 381 14.94 -7.88 16.33
CA TYR A 381 15.55 -7.02 17.35
C TYR A 381 16.12 -7.82 18.52
N GLN A 382 15.41 -8.87 18.96
CA GLN A 382 15.88 -9.73 20.03
C GLN A 382 17.18 -10.46 19.65
N GLY A 383 17.22 -11.03 18.45
CA GLY A 383 18.40 -11.72 17.92
C GLY A 383 19.60 -10.79 17.80
N MET A 384 19.38 -9.60 17.26
CA MET A 384 20.40 -8.56 17.13
C MET A 384 20.90 -8.04 18.48
N ALA A 385 20.01 -7.89 19.47
CA ALA A 385 20.41 -7.48 20.82
C ALA A 385 21.27 -8.53 21.51
N PHE A 386 20.91 -9.83 21.37
CA PHE A 386 21.77 -10.93 21.83
C PHE A 386 23.12 -10.94 21.11
N TYR A 387 23.13 -10.69 19.79
CA TYR A 387 24.37 -10.62 19.02
C TYR A 387 25.29 -9.50 19.49
N ARG A 388 24.76 -8.32 19.75
CA ARG A 388 25.54 -7.19 20.33
C ARG A 388 26.14 -7.51 21.70
N GLN A 389 25.53 -8.43 22.47
CA GLN A 389 26.01 -8.91 23.76
C GLN A 389 26.99 -10.10 23.63
N ASP A 390 27.41 -10.46 22.41
CA ASP A 390 28.20 -11.67 22.09
C ASP A 390 27.51 -13.00 22.56
N ASN A 391 26.22 -12.95 22.79
CA ASN A 391 25.40 -14.15 23.10
C ASN A 391 24.93 -14.80 21.81
N LYS A 392 25.83 -15.53 21.15
CA LYS A 392 25.57 -16.18 19.85
C LYS A 392 24.48 -17.26 19.92
N ASP A 393 24.34 -17.92 21.06
CA ASP A 393 23.31 -18.96 21.22
C ASP A 393 21.92 -18.34 21.33
N GLY A 394 21.76 -17.31 22.15
CA GLY A 394 20.52 -16.56 22.26
C GLY A 394 20.10 -15.88 20.94
N ALA A 395 21.09 -15.33 20.21
CA ALA A 395 20.86 -14.74 18.89
C ALA A 395 20.33 -15.80 17.90
N LEU A 396 21.02 -16.96 17.82
CA LEU A 396 20.63 -18.04 16.92
C LEU A 396 19.23 -18.57 17.24
N GLU A 397 18.90 -18.76 18.52
CA GLU A 397 17.58 -19.19 18.96
C GLU A 397 16.49 -18.17 18.56
N ALA A 398 16.75 -16.88 18.75
CA ALA A 398 15.80 -15.83 18.37
C ALA A 398 15.54 -15.84 16.86
N PHE A 399 16.59 -15.92 16.03
CA PHE A 399 16.43 -15.99 14.58
C PHE A 399 15.74 -17.28 14.11
N GLN A 400 16.03 -18.44 14.71
CA GLN A 400 15.34 -19.69 14.41
C GLN A 400 13.83 -19.62 14.73
N ASN A 401 13.48 -19.01 15.85
CA ASN A 401 12.08 -18.78 16.20
C ASN A 401 11.41 -17.81 15.19
N GLY A 402 12.10 -16.76 14.76
CA GLY A 402 11.58 -15.84 13.74
C GLY A 402 11.37 -16.53 12.37
N ILE A 403 12.22 -17.49 12.01
CA ILE A 403 12.04 -18.29 10.79
C ILE A 403 10.80 -19.17 10.89
N SER A 404 10.43 -19.67 12.06
CA SER A 404 9.27 -20.54 12.24
C SER A 404 7.92 -19.85 12.00
N VAL A 405 7.89 -18.51 11.98
CA VAL A 405 6.67 -17.70 11.72
C VAL A 405 6.61 -17.13 10.31
N ILE A 406 7.55 -17.48 9.42
CA ILE A 406 7.55 -17.05 8.02
C ILE A 406 6.35 -17.65 7.29
N THR A 407 5.69 -16.80 6.49
CA THR A 407 4.60 -17.17 5.58
C THR A 407 4.92 -16.71 4.16
N GLU A 408 4.09 -17.10 3.19
CA GLU A 408 4.24 -16.63 1.80
C GLU A 408 4.05 -15.10 1.67
N GLU A 409 3.37 -14.47 2.61
CA GLU A 409 3.12 -13.02 2.65
C GLU A 409 4.24 -12.24 3.36
N SER A 410 5.21 -12.95 3.97
CA SER A 410 6.32 -12.31 4.68
C SER A 410 7.19 -11.47 3.75
N ASN A 411 7.67 -10.32 4.23
CA ASN A 411 8.52 -9.42 3.45
C ASN A 411 9.85 -10.10 3.06
N PRO A 412 10.12 -10.32 1.77
CA PRO A 412 11.31 -11.06 1.33
C PRO A 412 12.63 -10.44 1.79
N ALA A 413 12.71 -9.12 1.93
CA ALA A 413 13.93 -8.46 2.39
C ALA A 413 14.22 -8.79 3.87
N ILE A 414 13.18 -8.72 4.72
CA ILE A 414 13.32 -9.05 6.15
C ILE A 414 13.70 -10.52 6.33
N VAL A 415 13.01 -11.43 5.63
CA VAL A 415 13.32 -12.87 5.68
C VAL A 415 14.76 -13.15 5.23
N SER A 416 15.17 -12.52 4.14
CA SER A 416 16.54 -12.63 3.63
C SER A 416 17.57 -12.20 4.68
N ASP A 417 17.32 -11.08 5.37
CA ASP A 417 18.23 -10.58 6.40
C ASP A 417 18.31 -11.53 7.61
N PHE A 418 17.21 -12.15 8.00
CA PHE A 418 17.22 -13.21 9.04
C PHE A 418 18.19 -14.34 8.67
N TYR A 419 18.06 -14.88 7.45
CA TYR A 419 18.92 -15.95 6.97
C TYR A 419 20.38 -15.54 6.82
N ALA A 420 20.65 -14.29 6.38
CA ALA A 420 22.00 -13.77 6.26
C ALA A 420 22.73 -13.72 7.61
N VAL A 421 22.10 -13.10 8.63
CA VAL A 421 22.67 -13.01 9.99
C VAL A 421 22.80 -14.40 10.62
N MET A 422 21.83 -15.28 10.41
CA MET A 422 21.92 -16.65 10.89
C MET A 422 23.08 -17.41 10.24
N GLY A 423 23.32 -17.19 8.94
CA GLY A 423 24.46 -17.75 8.24
C GLY A 423 25.79 -17.31 8.85
N ASP A 424 25.95 -16.03 9.15
CA ASP A 424 27.15 -15.48 9.81
C ASP A 424 27.35 -16.08 11.21
N LEU A 425 26.28 -16.19 12.01
CA LEU A 425 26.33 -16.80 13.34
C LEU A 425 26.73 -18.27 13.29
N LEU A 426 26.14 -19.04 12.37
CA LEU A 426 26.45 -20.47 12.19
C LEU A 426 27.91 -20.66 11.74
N HIS A 427 28.38 -19.80 10.82
CA HIS A 427 29.78 -19.84 10.40
C HIS A 427 30.73 -19.55 11.56
N GLN A 428 30.48 -18.50 12.35
CA GLN A 428 31.27 -18.17 13.54
C GLN A 428 31.28 -19.29 14.59
N LYS A 429 30.24 -20.12 14.62
CA LYS A 429 30.14 -21.32 15.48
C LYS A 429 30.80 -22.56 14.85
N GLY A 430 31.41 -22.46 13.67
CA GLY A 430 32.01 -23.59 12.94
C GLY A 430 31.02 -24.54 12.29
N ARG A 431 29.70 -24.19 12.23
CA ARG A 431 28.63 -25.01 11.63
C ARG A 431 28.49 -24.68 10.14
N GLN A 432 29.55 -24.92 9.38
CA GLN A 432 29.68 -24.45 7.98
C GLN A 432 28.57 -24.90 7.04
N ARG A 433 28.15 -26.19 7.12
CA ARG A 433 27.07 -26.70 6.24
C ARG A 433 25.76 -25.97 6.46
N GLU A 434 25.45 -25.68 7.71
CA GLU A 434 24.21 -24.99 8.08
C GLU A 434 24.30 -23.49 7.75
N ALA A 435 25.49 -22.90 7.88
CA ALA A 435 25.74 -21.54 7.45
C ALA A 435 25.47 -21.36 5.94
N PHE A 436 26.00 -22.28 5.13
CA PHE A 436 25.80 -22.21 3.67
C PHE A 436 24.34 -22.46 3.27
N ALA A 437 23.65 -23.39 3.95
CA ALA A 437 22.20 -23.58 3.74
C ALA A 437 21.38 -22.34 4.11
N ALA A 438 21.80 -21.60 5.15
CA ALA A 438 21.16 -20.33 5.50
C ALA A 438 21.42 -19.26 4.42
N TYR A 439 22.65 -19.14 3.90
CA TYR A 439 22.93 -18.21 2.80
C TYR A 439 22.18 -18.58 1.51
N ASP A 440 22.08 -19.86 1.17
CA ASP A 440 21.27 -20.30 0.04
C ASP A 440 19.78 -19.89 0.22
N SER A 441 19.22 -20.08 1.43
CA SER A 441 17.86 -19.62 1.76
C SER A 441 17.74 -18.09 1.69
N CYS A 442 18.72 -17.35 2.17
CA CYS A 442 18.78 -15.90 2.05
C CYS A 442 18.63 -15.45 0.58
N LEU A 443 19.42 -16.06 -0.31
CA LEU A 443 19.43 -15.72 -1.74
C LEU A 443 18.23 -16.26 -2.51
N GLN A 444 17.51 -17.25 -1.99
CA GLN A 444 16.21 -17.65 -2.54
C GLN A 444 15.15 -16.58 -2.31
N TRP A 445 15.13 -15.95 -1.14
CA TRP A 445 14.19 -14.87 -0.82
C TRP A 445 14.58 -13.54 -1.48
N LYS A 446 15.88 -13.22 -1.53
CA LYS A 446 16.40 -11.99 -2.14
C LYS A 446 17.74 -12.27 -2.83
N PRO A 447 17.71 -12.58 -4.14
CA PRO A 447 18.91 -12.95 -4.91
C PRO A 447 20.00 -11.86 -4.97
N ASP A 448 19.63 -10.62 -4.73
CA ASP A 448 20.49 -9.44 -4.71
C ASP A 448 20.82 -8.93 -3.30
N ASN A 449 20.74 -9.77 -2.27
CA ASN A 449 21.23 -9.41 -0.94
C ASN A 449 22.76 -9.30 -0.94
N ILE A 450 23.25 -8.06 -1.11
CA ILE A 450 24.66 -7.78 -1.34
C ILE A 450 25.55 -8.21 -0.17
N GLY A 451 25.07 -8.00 1.06
CA GLY A 451 25.79 -8.46 2.28
C GLY A 451 25.95 -9.98 2.32
N CYS A 452 24.87 -10.70 2.05
CA CYS A 452 24.89 -12.16 1.97
C CYS A 452 25.81 -12.66 0.86
N LEU A 453 25.71 -12.09 -0.35
CA LEU A 453 26.57 -12.44 -1.48
C LEU A 453 28.05 -12.27 -1.14
N ASN A 454 28.43 -11.18 -0.48
CA ASN A 454 29.80 -10.94 -0.07
C ASN A 454 30.28 -11.96 0.95
N ASN A 455 29.54 -12.15 2.05
CA ASN A 455 29.95 -13.01 3.14
C ASN A 455 30.03 -14.47 2.70
N TYR A 456 29.04 -14.94 1.95
CA TYR A 456 29.04 -16.28 1.39
C TYR A 456 30.23 -16.52 0.45
N ALA A 457 30.49 -15.58 -0.48
CA ALA A 457 31.62 -15.67 -1.39
C ALA A 457 32.97 -15.67 -0.65
N TYR A 458 33.12 -14.82 0.37
CA TYR A 458 34.32 -14.79 1.21
C TYR A 458 34.55 -16.12 1.90
N TYR A 459 33.55 -16.68 2.58
CA TYR A 459 33.72 -17.95 3.31
C TYR A 459 33.96 -19.16 2.41
N LEU A 460 33.37 -19.19 1.20
CA LEU A 460 33.71 -20.19 0.19
C LEU A 460 35.19 -20.07 -0.23
N SER A 461 35.67 -18.85 -0.41
CA SER A 461 37.08 -18.61 -0.81
C SER A 461 38.06 -19.03 0.27
N GLU A 462 37.76 -18.75 1.55
CA GLU A 462 38.61 -19.18 2.69
C GLU A 462 38.79 -20.70 2.73
N LEU A 463 37.75 -21.44 2.35
CA LEU A 463 37.76 -22.91 2.28
C LEU A 463 38.39 -23.43 0.97
N GLY A 464 38.59 -22.56 -0.01
CA GLY A 464 39.00 -22.94 -1.36
C GLY A 464 37.98 -23.78 -2.10
N GLN A 465 36.67 -23.60 -1.77
CA GLN A 465 35.55 -24.35 -2.33
C GLN A 465 34.77 -23.46 -3.31
N GLU A 466 34.24 -24.05 -4.36
CA GLU A 466 33.32 -23.39 -5.31
C GLU A 466 33.79 -21.97 -5.73
N LEU A 467 35.09 -21.79 -6.01
CA LEU A 467 35.68 -20.49 -6.28
C LEU A 467 35.03 -19.73 -7.45
N ASP A 468 34.50 -20.46 -8.46
CA ASP A 468 33.79 -19.85 -9.58
C ASP A 468 32.43 -19.26 -9.15
N LYS A 469 31.69 -19.97 -8.26
CA LYS A 469 30.47 -19.46 -7.64
C LYS A 469 30.76 -18.24 -6.76
N ALA A 470 31.84 -18.31 -5.97
CA ALA A 470 32.29 -17.20 -5.13
C ALA A 470 32.64 -15.97 -5.97
N GLU A 471 33.35 -16.14 -7.10
CA GLU A 471 33.67 -15.03 -8.02
C GLU A 471 32.42 -14.39 -8.59
N GLN A 472 31.45 -15.19 -9.07
CA GLN A 472 30.20 -14.68 -9.62
C GLN A 472 29.40 -13.85 -8.58
N MET A 473 29.30 -14.32 -7.34
CA MET A 473 28.63 -13.61 -6.25
C MET A 473 29.36 -12.31 -5.90
N SER A 474 30.68 -12.37 -5.69
CA SER A 474 31.47 -11.20 -5.34
C SER A 474 31.56 -10.19 -6.49
N HIS A 475 31.50 -10.62 -7.75
CA HIS A 475 31.40 -9.71 -8.89
C HIS A 475 30.09 -8.89 -8.85
N GLN A 476 28.99 -9.48 -8.39
CA GLN A 476 27.74 -8.72 -8.21
C GLN A 476 27.90 -7.65 -7.13
N THR A 477 28.63 -7.93 -6.04
CA THR A 477 28.82 -6.96 -4.96
C THR A 477 29.65 -5.75 -5.40
N ILE A 478 30.75 -5.96 -6.13
CA ILE A 478 31.57 -4.85 -6.65
C ILE A 478 30.87 -4.08 -7.78
N LYS A 479 29.94 -4.70 -8.51
CA LYS A 479 29.10 -4.02 -9.48
C LYS A 479 28.05 -3.11 -8.80
N ALA A 480 27.48 -3.57 -7.70
CA ALA A 480 26.51 -2.78 -6.91
C ALA A 480 27.18 -1.62 -6.18
N GLU A 481 28.33 -1.89 -5.53
CA GLU A 481 29.07 -0.90 -4.74
C GLU A 481 30.58 -0.85 -5.15
N PRO A 482 30.91 -0.19 -6.27
CA PRO A 482 32.26 -0.25 -6.85
C PRO A 482 33.39 0.39 -6.00
N ARG A 483 33.02 1.12 -4.95
CA ARG A 483 33.97 1.79 -4.05
C ARG A 483 33.95 1.22 -2.63
N ASN A 484 33.28 0.10 -2.41
CA ASN A 484 33.27 -0.55 -1.12
C ASN A 484 34.58 -1.35 -0.94
N GLY A 485 35.44 -0.90 -0.03
CA GLY A 485 36.75 -1.52 0.22
C GLY A 485 36.63 -3.00 0.62
N THR A 486 35.65 -3.37 1.42
CA THR A 486 35.43 -4.75 1.85
C THR A 486 35.03 -5.66 0.68
N TYR A 487 34.17 -5.19 -0.21
CA TYR A 487 33.72 -5.99 -1.37
C TYR A 487 34.85 -6.15 -2.41
N LEU A 488 35.65 -5.09 -2.60
CA LEU A 488 36.84 -5.14 -3.45
C LEU A 488 37.91 -6.10 -2.88
N ASP A 489 38.07 -6.13 -1.57
CA ASP A 489 38.97 -7.07 -0.88
C ASP A 489 38.54 -8.51 -1.07
N THR A 490 37.24 -8.81 -0.82
CA THR A 490 36.69 -10.14 -1.03
C THR A 490 36.89 -10.61 -2.47
N TYR A 491 36.66 -9.75 -3.47
CA TYR A 491 36.85 -10.10 -4.86
C TYR A 491 38.34 -10.35 -5.17
N ALA A 492 39.24 -9.50 -4.67
CA ALA A 492 40.68 -9.67 -4.79
C ALA A 492 41.17 -10.98 -4.15
N TRP A 493 40.63 -11.30 -2.98
CA TRP A 493 40.97 -12.55 -2.27
C TRP A 493 40.52 -13.80 -3.02
N ILE A 494 39.32 -13.80 -3.61
CA ILE A 494 38.85 -14.89 -4.46
C ILE A 494 39.76 -15.10 -5.66
N LEU A 495 40.14 -14.02 -6.36
CA LEU A 495 41.12 -14.09 -7.47
C LEU A 495 42.50 -14.61 -7.00
N PHE A 496 42.92 -14.24 -5.81
CA PHE A 496 44.16 -14.75 -5.20
C PHE A 496 44.06 -16.26 -4.96
N MET A 497 42.95 -16.75 -4.43
CA MET A 497 42.71 -18.18 -4.20
C MET A 497 42.62 -18.97 -5.51
N GLN A 498 42.15 -18.34 -6.60
CA GLN A 498 42.21 -18.89 -7.97
C GLN A 498 43.58 -18.80 -8.60
N LYS A 499 44.61 -18.26 -7.89
CA LYS A 499 45.98 -18.04 -8.36
C LYS A 499 46.10 -16.99 -9.48
N ARG A 500 45.14 -16.14 -9.66
CA ARG A 500 45.10 -15.01 -10.61
C ARG A 500 45.72 -13.76 -9.95
N TYR A 501 46.96 -13.86 -9.52
CA TYR A 501 47.60 -12.87 -8.65
C TYR A 501 47.67 -11.48 -9.26
N SER A 502 47.93 -11.36 -10.57
CA SER A 502 48.01 -10.06 -11.25
C SER A 502 46.68 -9.34 -11.28
N GLU A 503 45.58 -10.06 -11.43
CA GLU A 503 44.24 -9.50 -11.38
C GLU A 503 43.83 -9.14 -9.94
N ALA A 504 44.13 -10.02 -8.99
CA ALA A 504 43.90 -9.77 -7.58
C ALA A 504 44.53 -8.45 -7.11
N ARG A 505 45.74 -8.14 -7.64
CA ARG A 505 46.47 -6.90 -7.33
C ARG A 505 45.70 -5.65 -7.75
N ILE A 506 44.99 -5.67 -8.87
CA ILE A 506 44.20 -4.53 -9.37
C ILE A 506 43.10 -4.15 -8.37
N TYR A 507 42.41 -5.17 -7.84
CA TYR A 507 41.28 -4.96 -6.95
C TYR A 507 41.71 -4.68 -5.50
N ILE A 508 42.81 -5.31 -5.02
CA ILE A 508 43.31 -5.03 -3.67
C ILE A 508 43.88 -3.60 -3.56
N ASP A 509 44.50 -3.07 -4.62
CA ASP A 509 44.93 -1.68 -4.64
C ASP A 509 43.76 -0.71 -4.48
N GLN A 510 42.61 -1.02 -5.13
CA GLN A 510 41.39 -0.25 -4.98
C GLN A 510 40.75 -0.46 -3.59
N ALA A 511 40.79 -1.68 -3.05
CA ALA A 511 40.31 -1.97 -1.70
C ALA A 511 41.01 -1.13 -0.66
N VAL A 512 42.34 -1.13 -0.66
CA VAL A 512 43.17 -0.31 0.25
C VAL A 512 42.92 1.19 0.08
N LEU A 513 42.69 1.67 -1.16
CA LEU A 513 42.40 3.08 -1.43
C LEU A 513 41.06 3.51 -0.86
N ASN A 514 40.04 2.61 -0.90
CA ASN A 514 38.70 2.89 -0.46
C ASN A 514 38.42 2.47 1.01
N ASP A 515 39.40 1.85 1.68
CA ASP A 515 39.27 1.46 3.10
C ASP A 515 39.73 2.60 4.02
N SER A 516 38.80 3.46 4.40
CA SER A 516 39.05 4.57 5.32
C SER A 516 39.44 4.10 6.74
N ALA A 517 39.03 2.90 7.14
CA ALA A 517 39.30 2.33 8.46
C ALA A 517 40.68 1.69 8.55
N GLN A 518 41.34 1.47 7.43
CA GLN A 518 42.64 0.76 7.35
C GLN A 518 42.57 -0.62 8.05
N SER A 519 41.65 -1.46 7.58
CA SER A 519 41.46 -2.82 8.11
C SER A 519 42.71 -3.65 8.10
N SER A 520 43.06 -4.28 9.22
CA SER A 520 44.20 -5.19 9.30
C SER A 520 44.07 -6.37 8.33
N VAL A 521 42.85 -6.84 8.06
CA VAL A 521 42.58 -7.93 7.12
C VAL A 521 42.89 -7.52 5.69
N ILE A 522 42.39 -6.36 5.24
CA ILE A 522 42.65 -5.84 3.88
C ILE A 522 44.14 -5.60 3.68
N LEU A 523 44.82 -5.06 4.69
CA LEU A 523 46.28 -4.86 4.65
C LEU A 523 47.06 -6.20 4.62
N GLU A 524 46.60 -7.23 5.35
CA GLU A 524 47.19 -8.57 5.30
C GLU A 524 47.01 -9.21 3.93
N HIS A 525 45.79 -9.16 3.36
CA HIS A 525 45.52 -9.65 2.00
C HIS A 525 46.32 -8.92 0.95
N ALA A 526 46.50 -7.59 1.08
CA ALA A 526 47.36 -6.81 0.20
C ALA A 526 48.81 -7.33 0.26
N GLY A 527 49.33 -7.53 1.46
CA GLY A 527 50.66 -8.10 1.63
C GLY A 527 50.84 -9.47 1.00
N ASP A 528 49.84 -10.37 1.18
CA ASP A 528 49.85 -11.72 0.60
C ASP A 528 49.82 -11.68 -0.94
N ILE A 529 48.96 -10.84 -1.50
CA ILE A 529 48.83 -10.66 -2.96
C ILE A 529 50.13 -10.08 -3.55
N TYR A 530 50.72 -9.07 -2.92
CA TYR A 530 52.00 -8.49 -3.39
C TYR A 530 53.15 -9.48 -3.28
N ALA A 531 53.19 -10.32 -2.23
CA ALA A 531 54.22 -11.35 -2.08
C ALA A 531 54.22 -12.36 -3.23
N LEU A 532 53.02 -12.81 -3.67
CA LEU A 532 52.89 -13.75 -4.79
C LEU A 532 52.92 -13.06 -6.18
N ASN A 533 52.88 -11.73 -6.22
CA ASN A 533 53.21 -10.93 -7.41
C ASN A 533 54.71 -10.57 -7.50
N ASN A 534 55.57 -11.19 -6.68
CA ASN A 534 57.02 -10.95 -6.60
C ASN A 534 57.45 -9.54 -6.16
N ASP A 535 56.59 -8.79 -5.50
CA ASP A 535 56.91 -7.48 -4.92
C ASP A 535 56.99 -7.60 -3.37
N MET A 536 58.06 -8.24 -2.94
CA MET A 536 58.27 -8.51 -1.51
C MET A 536 58.49 -7.23 -0.68
N GLN A 537 58.96 -6.15 -1.31
CA GLN A 537 59.15 -4.88 -0.59
C GLN A 537 57.80 -4.30 -0.15
N LYS A 538 56.84 -4.23 -1.07
CA LYS A 538 55.48 -3.78 -0.75
C LYS A 538 54.75 -4.76 0.16
N ALA A 539 54.95 -6.06 -0.03
CA ALA A 539 54.36 -7.08 0.83
C ALA A 539 54.73 -6.85 2.30
N LEU A 540 56.05 -6.59 2.55
CA LEU A 540 56.54 -6.30 3.91
C LEU A 540 55.93 -5.01 4.48
N ASP A 541 55.78 -3.96 3.67
CA ASP A 541 55.17 -2.69 4.10
C ASP A 541 53.69 -2.91 4.52
N TYR A 542 52.90 -3.64 3.73
CA TYR A 542 51.52 -3.95 4.06
C TYR A 542 51.40 -4.85 5.28
N TRP A 543 52.18 -5.93 5.39
CA TRP A 543 52.16 -6.78 6.58
C TRP A 543 52.57 -6.04 7.84
N GLN A 544 53.53 -5.09 7.75
CA GLN A 544 53.93 -4.25 8.87
C GLN A 544 52.77 -3.36 9.34
N LYS A 545 52.09 -2.69 8.39
CA LYS A 545 50.89 -1.88 8.67
C LYS A 545 49.73 -2.71 9.25
N ALA A 546 49.53 -3.92 8.74
CA ALA A 546 48.55 -4.85 9.29
C ALA A 546 48.88 -5.24 10.75
N LEU A 547 50.18 -5.50 11.03
CA LEU A 547 50.62 -5.85 12.37
C LEU A 547 50.50 -4.69 13.37
N GLU A 548 50.65 -3.43 12.91
CA GLU A 548 50.41 -2.24 13.74
C GLU A 548 48.95 -2.16 14.20
N LYS A 549 48.02 -2.67 13.39
CA LYS A 549 46.59 -2.72 13.71
C LYS A 549 46.23 -3.96 14.55
N ASP A 550 46.91 -5.08 14.33
CA ASP A 550 46.72 -6.34 15.07
C ASP A 550 48.06 -6.87 15.59
N ALA A 551 48.54 -6.26 16.66
CA ALA A 551 49.86 -6.52 17.25
C ALA A 551 50.06 -7.97 17.74
N ASN A 552 48.98 -8.72 17.96
CA ASN A 552 49.00 -10.08 18.47
C ASN A 552 48.98 -11.15 17.35
N ASN A 553 48.94 -10.76 16.08
CA ASN A 553 48.86 -11.67 14.95
C ASN A 553 50.21 -12.41 14.75
N LYS A 554 50.24 -13.64 15.25
CA LYS A 554 51.44 -14.51 15.16
C LYS A 554 51.77 -14.90 13.71
N LEU A 555 50.78 -14.98 12.84
CA LEU A 555 50.96 -15.34 11.44
C LEU A 555 51.65 -14.19 10.68
N LEU A 556 51.17 -12.97 10.85
CA LEU A 556 51.82 -11.76 10.28
C LEU A 556 53.30 -11.65 10.72
N ASN A 557 53.56 -11.83 12.00
CA ASN A 557 54.93 -11.83 12.51
C ASN A 557 55.82 -12.89 11.81
N ARG A 558 55.28 -14.08 11.53
CA ARG A 558 56.00 -15.15 10.81
C ARG A 558 56.20 -14.81 9.34
N LYS A 559 55.20 -14.21 8.65
CA LYS A 559 55.28 -13.76 7.26
C LYS A 559 56.41 -12.71 7.11
N ILE A 560 56.41 -11.70 7.98
CA ILE A 560 57.43 -10.63 7.99
C ILE A 560 58.82 -11.21 8.25
N LYS A 561 58.98 -12.03 9.30
CA LYS A 561 60.30 -12.59 9.67
C LYS A 561 60.87 -13.51 8.58
N ARG A 562 60.04 -14.27 7.92
CA ARG A 562 60.45 -15.22 6.87
C ARG A 562 60.46 -14.61 5.47
N LYS A 563 59.97 -13.39 5.33
CA LYS A 563 59.87 -12.65 4.06
C LYS A 563 59.20 -13.52 2.97
N LYS A 564 58.09 -14.17 3.29
CA LYS A 564 57.33 -14.98 2.34
C LYS A 564 55.88 -15.18 2.79
N TYR A 565 55.01 -15.40 1.81
CA TYR A 565 53.65 -15.84 2.07
C TYR A 565 53.63 -17.16 2.86
N ILE A 566 52.83 -17.22 3.87
CA ILE A 566 52.56 -18.43 4.69
C ILE A 566 51.04 -18.52 4.81
N LYS A 567 50.50 -19.66 4.38
CA LYS A 567 49.05 -19.95 4.52
C LYS A 567 48.72 -20.20 6.00
#